data_59d985446d5b38ab5b6dd3a6c62872c9
#
_entry.id   59d985446d5b38ab5b6dd3a6c62872c9
#
_cell.length_a   1.000
_cell.length_b   1.000
_cell.length_c   1.000
_cell.angle_alpha   90.00
_cell.angle_beta   90.00
_cell.angle_gamma   90.00
#
_symmetry.space_group_name_H-M   'P 1'
#
loop_
_entity.id
_entity.type
_entity.pdbx_description
1 polymer ?
#
loop_
_entity_poly.entity_id
_entity_poly.type
_entity_poly.pdbx_seq_one_letter_code
_entity_poly.pdbx_strand_id
1 'polypeptide(L)'
;MSQLKPISSHMDGGAPSTPGKFKVDKSPFVHHRLRWHSSLAKLAFWSFVFLGLILLFFYRSPSSPPSSASDRRLLRHSSHPSAPWGGPSWEKRVRSSARVRSGRLTVLVTGAAGFIGSHVSLALRHRGDGVLGLDNFNDYYDPSLKRARQALLERARVFIVEGDVNDAALLTKLFDVVPFTHVMHLAAQAGVRYAMKNPASYIHSNVAGLVSLFEACKSANPQPAVVWASSSSVYGLNSKVPFSESDRTDRPASLYAATKKAGEEIAHTYNHIYGLSITGLRFFTVYGPWGRPDMAYFFFTKDILRGKGIPIFETPDHGTVARDFTYIDDVVKGCLASLDTAGKSTGSGGKKRGPAQLRVFNLGNTSPLPVAKLVGILERLLKVKANRMVVKMPRNGDVPFTHANISLAAKELGYKPTTDLATGLKKFVKWYLSYYDSGKRSSG
;
A
#
# COMPACT_ATOMS: atom_id res chain seq x y z
N MET A 1 -20.99 -56.39 -36.40
CA MET A 1 -22.38 -56.48 -36.96
C MET A 1 -23.05 -55.19 -36.49
N SER A 2 -23.55 -54.34 -37.25
CA SER A 2 -23.85 -53.98 -38.63
C SER A 2 -24.06 -52.49 -38.66
N GLN A 3 -23.31 -51.80 -39.50
CA GLN A 3 -23.69 -51.12 -40.75
C GLN A 3 -24.51 -49.84 -40.50
N LEU A 4 -23.90 -48.68 -40.72
CA LEU A 4 -23.70 -47.86 -41.93
C LEU A 4 -24.94 -47.76 -42.86
N LYS A 5 -25.50 -46.58 -43.12
CA LYS A 5 -25.24 -45.82 -44.36
C LYS A 5 -26.07 -44.51 -44.42
N PRO A 6 -25.69 -43.59 -45.32
CA PRO A 6 -26.02 -42.17 -45.33
C PRO A 6 -27.05 -41.86 -46.44
N ILE A 7 -27.58 -40.59 -46.43
CA ILE A 7 -28.29 -40.06 -47.62
C ILE A 7 -27.76 -38.67 -47.95
N SER A 8 -27.46 -38.58 -49.23
CA SER A 8 -26.85 -37.49 -50.00
C SER A 8 -27.85 -36.45 -50.51
N SER A 9 -27.29 -35.28 -50.68
CA SER A 9 -27.39 -34.35 -51.84
C SER A 9 -28.71 -33.73 -52.27
N HIS A 10 -28.73 -32.42 -52.37
CA HIS A 10 -28.82 -31.76 -53.70
C HIS A 10 -28.28 -30.33 -53.63
N MET A 11 -27.44 -30.01 -54.62
CA MET A 11 -27.03 -28.71 -55.02
C MET A 11 -28.22 -27.98 -55.71
N ASP A 12 -28.31 -26.67 -55.55
CA ASP A 12 -28.54 -25.82 -56.71
C ASP A 12 -27.91 -24.43 -56.49
N GLY A 13 -27.31 -23.97 -57.57
CA GLY A 13 -26.47 -22.81 -57.65
C GLY A 13 -27.28 -21.57 -58.01
N GLY A 14 -26.71 -20.44 -57.66
CA GLY A 14 -27.13 -19.13 -58.09
C GLY A 14 -26.03 -18.10 -57.84
N ALA A 15 -25.33 -17.76 -58.91
CA ALA A 15 -24.23 -16.79 -58.96
C ALA A 15 -24.77 -15.34 -58.92
N PRO A 16 -23.89 -14.32 -58.94
CA PRO A 16 -24.03 -13.11 -58.12
C PRO A 16 -24.64 -11.93 -58.86
N SER A 17 -25.31 -11.04 -58.17
CA SER A 17 -25.77 -9.75 -58.70
C SER A 17 -24.90 -8.59 -58.22
N THR A 18 -24.41 -7.86 -59.16
CA THR A 18 -23.56 -6.66 -59.16
C THR A 18 -24.23 -5.43 -58.48
N PRO A 19 -23.45 -4.43 -58.07
CA PRO A 19 -23.90 -3.35 -57.21
C PRO A 19 -24.65 -2.23 -57.96
N GLY A 20 -25.74 -1.78 -57.33
CA GLY A 20 -26.54 -0.64 -57.83
C GLY A 20 -25.82 0.70 -57.64
N LYS A 21 -25.79 1.45 -58.74
CA LYS A 21 -25.34 2.85 -58.80
C LYS A 21 -26.27 3.76 -58.00
N PHE A 22 -25.74 4.49 -57.04
CA PHE A 22 -26.44 5.63 -56.45
C PHE A 22 -26.27 6.86 -57.35
N LYS A 23 -27.41 7.46 -57.70
CA LYS A 23 -27.48 8.72 -58.41
C LYS A 23 -27.09 9.87 -57.52
N VAL A 24 -26.23 10.75 -58.05
CA VAL A 24 -25.88 12.04 -57.49
C VAL A 24 -26.95 13.02 -57.91
N ASP A 25 -27.75 13.52 -56.97
CA ASP A 25 -28.62 14.68 -57.19
C ASP A 25 -27.83 15.95 -56.85
N LYS A 26 -27.71 16.80 -57.86
CA LYS A 26 -27.19 18.17 -57.78
C LYS A 26 -28.32 19.08 -57.37
N SER A 27 -28.22 19.81 -56.29
CA SER A 27 -28.98 21.01 -56.02
C SER A 27 -28.13 22.09 -55.34
N PRO A 28 -28.52 23.37 -55.37
CA PRO A 28 -27.65 24.42 -55.85
C PRO A 28 -26.96 25.21 -54.74
N PHE A 29 -25.82 25.80 -55.14
CA PHE A 29 -25.09 26.79 -54.34
C PHE A 29 -25.97 27.95 -53.93
N VAL A 30 -26.15 28.16 -52.59
CA VAL A 30 -26.60 29.42 -52.05
C VAL A 30 -25.49 29.98 -51.18
N HIS A 31 -25.11 31.20 -51.53
CA HIS A 31 -24.08 31.98 -50.87
C HIS A 31 -24.32 32.16 -49.36
N HIS A 32 -23.45 31.67 -48.51
CA HIS A 32 -23.26 32.15 -47.13
C HIS A 32 -21.88 32.82 -46.97
N ARG A 33 -21.75 33.99 -47.57
CA ARG A 33 -20.70 34.96 -47.17
C ARG A 33 -21.29 35.88 -46.12
N LEU A 34 -21.35 35.55 -44.84
CA LEU A 34 -21.62 36.50 -43.75
C LEU A 34 -21.56 35.91 -42.34
N ARG A 35 -20.65 34.97 -42.07
CA ARG A 35 -20.50 34.47 -40.70
C ARG A 35 -19.05 34.38 -40.18
N TRP A 36 -18.02 34.79 -40.92
CA TRP A 36 -16.64 34.71 -40.50
C TRP A 36 -16.17 35.90 -39.67
N HIS A 37 -16.80 37.07 -39.78
CA HIS A 37 -16.36 38.25 -39.04
C HIS A 37 -16.70 38.22 -37.53
N SER A 38 -17.72 37.46 -37.10
CA SER A 38 -18.08 37.36 -35.66
C SER A 38 -17.17 36.41 -34.86
N SER A 39 -16.55 35.43 -35.51
CA SER A 39 -15.65 34.47 -34.84
C SER A 39 -14.26 35.08 -34.64
N LEU A 40 -13.76 35.85 -35.60
CA LEU A 40 -12.46 36.57 -35.46
C LEU A 40 -12.53 37.67 -34.41
N ALA A 41 -13.65 38.41 -34.33
CA ALA A 41 -13.85 39.41 -33.30
C ALA A 41 -13.90 38.80 -31.87
N LYS A 42 -14.56 37.64 -31.73
CA LYS A 42 -14.57 36.91 -30.45
C LYS A 42 -13.17 36.37 -30.07
N LEU A 43 -12.42 35.83 -31.01
CA LEU A 43 -11.03 35.38 -30.77
C LEU A 43 -10.15 36.55 -30.38
N ALA A 44 -10.23 37.69 -31.07
CA ALA A 44 -9.49 38.90 -30.72
C ALA A 44 -9.85 39.39 -29.31
N PHE A 45 -11.15 39.46 -28.96
CA PHE A 45 -11.61 39.85 -27.63
C PHE A 45 -11.06 38.96 -26.52
N TRP A 46 -11.15 37.65 -26.67
CA TRP A 46 -10.61 36.71 -25.68
C TRP A 46 -9.07 36.75 -25.59
N SER A 47 -8.38 37.00 -26.70
CA SER A 47 -6.92 37.22 -26.69
C SER A 47 -6.54 38.48 -25.93
N PHE A 48 -7.27 39.58 -26.06
CA PHE A 48 -7.05 40.81 -25.29
C PHE A 48 -7.36 40.59 -23.80
N VAL A 49 -8.41 39.85 -23.45
CA VAL A 49 -8.74 39.52 -22.06
C VAL A 49 -7.63 38.66 -21.45
N PHE A 50 -7.12 37.67 -22.19
CA PHE A 50 -6.02 36.81 -21.73
C PHE A 50 -4.70 37.58 -21.57
N LEU A 51 -4.39 38.45 -22.48
CA LEU A 51 -3.23 39.33 -22.39
C LEU A 51 -3.36 40.31 -21.19
N GLY A 52 -4.52 40.87 -20.98
CA GLY A 52 -4.83 41.73 -19.82
C GLY A 52 -4.68 40.99 -18.48
N LEU A 53 -5.11 39.71 -18.40
CA LEU A 53 -4.91 38.89 -17.22
C LEU A 53 -3.44 38.52 -16.97
N ILE A 54 -2.67 38.26 -18.03
CA ILE A 54 -1.22 38.06 -17.94
C ILE A 54 -0.51 39.32 -17.44
N LEU A 55 -0.84 40.49 -17.99
CA LEU A 55 -0.27 41.77 -17.54
C LEU A 55 -0.65 42.09 -16.09
N LEU A 56 -1.89 41.79 -15.66
CA LEU A 56 -2.32 41.93 -14.27
C LEU A 56 -1.57 40.97 -13.34
N PHE A 57 -1.27 39.75 -13.80
CA PHE A 57 -0.47 38.81 -13.03
C PHE A 57 0.97 39.29 -12.83
N PHE A 58 1.60 39.83 -13.88
CA PHE A 58 2.94 40.41 -13.79
C PHE A 58 3.00 41.75 -13.04
N TYR A 59 1.93 42.55 -13.11
CA TYR A 59 1.87 43.85 -12.40
C TYR A 59 1.61 43.68 -10.91
N ARG A 60 1.07 42.53 -10.45
CA ARG A 60 0.85 42.20 -9.03
C ARG A 60 2.01 41.49 -8.35
N SER A 61 3.11 41.24 -9.05
CA SER A 61 4.33 40.74 -8.42
C SER A 61 5.12 41.92 -7.87
N PRO A 62 5.22 42.13 -6.54
CA PRO A 62 6.05 43.20 -6.00
C PRO A 62 7.53 42.87 -6.21
N SER A 63 8.16 43.52 -7.15
CA SER A 63 9.62 43.56 -7.26
C SER A 63 10.16 44.42 -6.14
N SER A 64 10.64 43.81 -5.07
CA SER A 64 11.40 44.51 -4.03
C SER A 64 12.84 44.74 -4.51
N PRO A 65 13.39 45.96 -4.41
CA PRO A 65 14.81 46.20 -4.68
C PRO A 65 15.70 45.60 -3.57
N PRO A 66 16.96 45.26 -3.83
CA PRO A 66 17.85 44.68 -2.83
C PRO A 66 18.21 45.71 -1.77
N SER A 67 17.80 45.48 -0.53
CA SER A 67 18.20 46.26 0.62
C SER A 67 19.63 45.91 1.05
N SER A 68 20.33 46.96 1.53
CA SER A 68 21.72 46.97 1.92
C SER A 68 22.10 45.96 3.02
N ALA A 69 23.40 45.66 3.11
CA ALA A 69 23.99 44.64 3.98
C ALA A 69 23.86 44.84 5.51
N SER A 70 23.18 45.90 5.97
CA SER A 70 22.98 46.18 7.40
C SER A 70 21.78 45.52 8.06
N ASP A 71 20.79 45.03 7.28
CA ASP A 71 19.57 44.46 7.85
C ASP A 71 19.62 42.92 8.11
N ARG A 72 20.74 42.29 7.86
CA ARG A 72 20.87 40.81 8.08
C ARG A 72 20.95 40.39 9.55
N ARG A 73 20.96 41.32 10.52
CA ARG A 73 21.07 40.95 11.94
C ARG A 73 19.75 40.97 12.73
N LEU A 74 18.66 41.50 12.19
CA LEU A 74 17.39 41.62 12.91
C LEU A 74 16.28 40.64 12.50
N LEU A 75 16.49 39.82 11.48
CA LEU A 75 15.49 38.80 11.04
C LEU A 75 15.71 37.41 11.64
N ARG A 76 16.37 37.31 12.80
CA ARG A 76 16.58 36.00 13.47
C ARG A 76 15.52 35.65 14.51
N HIS A 77 14.39 36.34 14.58
CA HIS A 77 13.28 36.00 15.47
C HIS A 77 11.92 36.11 14.77
N SER A 78 11.72 35.47 13.64
CA SER A 78 10.38 35.03 13.26
C SER A 78 10.20 33.63 13.84
N SER A 79 9.46 33.56 14.93
CA SER A 79 8.98 32.31 15.50
C SER A 79 7.99 31.66 14.53
N HIS A 80 8.51 30.93 13.51
CA HIS A 80 7.76 29.84 12.95
C HIS A 80 7.54 28.85 14.09
N PRO A 81 6.32 28.30 14.28
CA PRO A 81 6.14 27.23 15.24
C PRO A 81 7.19 26.16 14.88
N SER A 82 8.12 25.91 15.79
CA SER A 82 9.20 24.95 15.58
C SER A 82 8.56 23.63 15.17
N ALA A 83 8.94 23.09 14.01
CA ALA A 83 8.47 21.78 13.60
C ALA A 83 8.61 20.82 14.79
N PRO A 84 7.65 19.93 15.05
CA PRO A 84 7.68 19.02 16.20
C PRO A 84 8.89 18.07 16.16
N TRP A 85 9.74 18.21 15.14
CA TRP A 85 10.96 17.46 14.92
C TRP A 85 12.12 18.40 14.56
N GLY A 86 13.34 18.03 14.97
CA GLY A 86 14.57 18.77 14.74
C GLY A 86 15.33 19.13 16.02
N GLY A 87 16.46 19.79 15.86
CA GLY A 87 17.38 20.16 16.93
C GLY A 87 18.33 19.05 17.41
N PRO A 88 19.40 19.41 18.15
CA PRO A 88 20.48 18.47 18.48
C PRO A 88 20.04 17.24 19.28
N SER A 89 19.11 17.42 20.22
CA SER A 89 18.60 16.32 21.05
C SER A 89 17.82 15.28 20.21
N TRP A 90 16.97 15.76 19.31
CA TRP A 90 16.21 14.92 18.39
C TRP A 90 17.16 14.18 17.43
N GLU A 91 18.12 14.86 16.82
CA GLU A 91 19.11 14.22 15.93
C GLU A 91 19.94 13.16 16.67
N LYS A 92 20.33 13.42 17.91
CA LYS A 92 21.05 12.43 18.75
C LYS A 92 20.20 11.15 18.95
N ARG A 93 18.90 11.29 19.20
CA ARG A 93 17.97 10.15 19.33
C ARG A 93 17.85 9.39 18.01
N VAL A 94 17.68 10.10 16.89
CA VAL A 94 17.61 9.51 15.54
C VAL A 94 18.89 8.72 15.23
N ARG A 95 20.07 9.31 15.38
CA ARG A 95 21.35 8.64 15.15
C ARG A 95 21.56 7.44 16.07
N SER A 96 21.15 7.53 17.34
CA SER A 96 21.28 6.45 18.31
C SER A 96 20.42 5.24 17.95
N SER A 97 19.19 5.46 17.51
CA SER A 97 18.27 4.41 17.05
C SER A 97 18.79 3.70 15.79
N ALA A 98 19.28 4.48 14.84
CA ALA A 98 19.84 4.01 13.58
C ALA A 98 21.23 3.39 13.72
N ARG A 99 21.82 3.40 14.91
CA ARG A 99 23.16 2.84 15.15
C ARG A 99 23.18 1.35 14.88
N VAL A 100 24.14 0.92 14.07
CA VAL A 100 24.25 -0.42 13.54
C VAL A 100 25.54 -1.09 14.00
N ARG A 101 25.54 -2.42 14.10
CA ARG A 101 26.77 -3.23 14.22
C ARG A 101 27.41 -3.38 12.83
N SER A 102 28.73 -3.57 12.80
CA SER A 102 29.44 -3.78 11.53
C SER A 102 28.82 -4.92 10.70
N GLY A 103 28.65 -4.71 9.41
CA GLY A 103 28.08 -5.68 8.48
C GLY A 103 26.55 -5.84 8.55
N ARG A 104 25.84 -4.98 9.29
CA ARG A 104 24.37 -4.99 9.41
C ARG A 104 23.73 -3.83 8.67
N LEU A 105 22.41 -3.89 8.51
CA LEU A 105 21.64 -2.90 7.78
C LEU A 105 21.29 -1.69 8.66
N THR A 106 21.17 -0.53 8.03
CA THR A 106 20.53 0.66 8.61
C THR A 106 19.21 0.87 7.91
N VAL A 107 18.08 0.65 8.61
CA VAL A 107 16.74 0.54 8.01
C VAL A 107 15.82 1.63 8.54
N LEU A 108 15.22 2.39 7.61
CA LEU A 108 14.04 3.21 7.91
C LEU A 108 12.79 2.32 7.77
N VAL A 109 12.02 2.18 8.85
CA VAL A 109 10.74 1.45 8.82
C VAL A 109 9.61 2.46 8.92
N THR A 110 8.83 2.66 7.84
CA THR A 110 7.65 3.51 7.89
C THR A 110 6.42 2.67 8.27
N GLY A 111 5.45 3.28 8.96
CA GLY A 111 4.36 2.53 9.58
C GLY A 111 4.84 1.68 10.76
N ALA A 112 5.88 2.14 11.46
CA ALA A 112 6.57 1.39 12.50
C ALA A 112 5.69 1.08 13.72
N ALA A 113 4.73 1.92 14.07
CA ALA A 113 3.72 1.66 15.11
C ALA A 113 2.54 0.81 14.61
N GLY A 114 2.55 0.42 13.32
CA GLY A 114 1.59 -0.49 12.72
C GLY A 114 1.82 -1.95 13.14
N PHE A 115 0.90 -2.84 12.72
CA PHE A 115 0.97 -4.27 13.04
C PHE A 115 2.25 -4.93 12.53
N ILE A 116 2.45 -4.91 11.21
CA ILE A 116 3.64 -5.55 10.61
C ILE A 116 4.91 -4.74 10.95
N GLY A 117 4.81 -3.40 10.91
CA GLY A 117 5.95 -2.51 11.17
C GLY A 117 6.60 -2.71 12.54
N SER A 118 5.78 -2.89 13.59
CA SER A 118 6.31 -3.12 14.94
C SER A 118 7.05 -4.46 15.07
N HIS A 119 6.53 -5.52 14.46
CA HIS A 119 7.18 -6.84 14.48
C HIS A 119 8.48 -6.85 13.66
N VAL A 120 8.46 -6.25 12.47
CA VAL A 120 9.66 -6.14 11.62
C VAL A 120 10.73 -5.30 12.33
N SER A 121 10.37 -4.17 12.92
CA SER A 121 11.31 -3.30 13.65
C SER A 121 11.94 -4.02 14.83
N LEU A 122 11.18 -4.80 15.61
CA LEU A 122 11.70 -5.62 16.70
C LEU A 122 12.66 -6.71 16.19
N ALA A 123 12.28 -7.43 15.14
CA ALA A 123 13.09 -8.50 14.56
C ALA A 123 14.42 -7.98 14.02
N LEU A 124 14.39 -6.86 13.28
CA LEU A 124 15.61 -6.17 12.81
C LEU A 124 16.50 -5.75 13.98
N ARG A 125 15.92 -5.14 15.01
CA ARG A 125 16.68 -4.69 16.18
C ARG A 125 17.31 -5.83 16.95
N HIS A 126 16.59 -6.93 17.17
CA HIS A 126 17.11 -8.13 17.82
C HIS A 126 18.24 -8.77 17.01
N ARG A 127 18.18 -8.68 15.69
CA ARG A 127 19.23 -9.14 14.78
C ARG A 127 20.50 -8.26 14.84
N GLY A 128 20.41 -7.05 15.37
CA GLY A 128 21.51 -6.10 15.52
C GLY A 128 21.58 -5.04 14.42
N ASP A 129 20.53 -4.91 13.61
CA ASP A 129 20.38 -3.83 12.64
C ASP A 129 20.12 -2.49 13.34
N GLY A 130 20.50 -1.39 12.67
CA GLY A 130 20.07 -0.04 13.02
C GLY A 130 18.66 0.20 12.50
N VAL A 131 17.75 0.61 13.37
CA VAL A 131 16.32 0.77 13.01
C VAL A 131 15.82 2.13 13.46
N LEU A 132 15.28 2.91 12.52
CA LEU A 132 14.52 4.11 12.80
C LEU A 132 13.09 3.92 12.35
N GLY A 133 12.12 4.18 13.22
CA GLY A 133 10.69 4.15 12.88
C GLY A 133 10.16 5.52 12.42
N LEU A 134 9.17 5.50 11.54
CA LEU A 134 8.33 6.65 11.18
C LEU A 134 6.87 6.21 11.19
N ASP A 135 5.98 6.94 11.90
CA ASP A 135 4.53 6.68 11.93
C ASP A 135 3.80 7.99 12.24
N ASN A 136 2.66 8.23 11.61
CA ASN A 136 1.84 9.42 11.87
C ASN A 136 0.78 9.21 12.95
N PHE A 137 0.70 8.03 13.53
CA PHE A 137 -0.25 7.64 14.58
C PHE A 137 -1.71 7.98 14.27
N ASN A 138 -2.10 7.94 12.96
CA ASN A 138 -3.46 8.23 12.56
C ASN A 138 -4.51 7.41 13.34
N ASP A 139 -5.72 7.93 13.39
CA ASP A 139 -6.86 7.43 14.17
C ASP A 139 -7.76 6.43 13.40
N TYR A 140 -7.26 5.78 12.35
CA TYR A 140 -8.00 4.75 11.63
C TYR A 140 -8.62 3.69 12.56
N TYR A 141 -7.91 3.37 13.62
CA TYR A 141 -8.39 2.68 14.82
C TYR A 141 -7.78 3.35 16.05
N ASP A 142 -8.31 3.04 17.25
CA ASP A 142 -7.85 3.63 18.51
C ASP A 142 -6.31 3.69 18.57
N PRO A 143 -5.72 4.89 18.65
CA PRO A 143 -4.27 5.08 18.67
C PRO A 143 -3.57 4.46 19.88
N SER A 144 -4.30 4.12 20.95
CA SER A 144 -3.72 3.49 22.14
C SER A 144 -2.94 2.22 21.82
N LEU A 145 -3.41 1.41 20.87
CA LEU A 145 -2.71 0.22 20.43
C LEU A 145 -1.41 0.56 19.68
N LYS A 146 -1.38 1.65 18.91
CA LYS A 146 -0.14 2.14 18.28
C LYS A 146 0.85 2.66 19.32
N ARG A 147 0.37 3.40 20.34
CA ARG A 147 1.20 3.87 21.46
C ARG A 147 1.77 2.72 22.28
N ALA A 148 0.98 1.66 22.51
CA ALA A 148 1.47 0.47 23.18
C ALA A 148 2.57 -0.26 22.39
N ARG A 149 2.46 -0.33 21.04
CA ARG A 149 3.53 -0.84 20.16
C ARG A 149 4.76 0.07 20.18
N GLN A 150 4.55 1.40 20.21
CA GLN A 150 5.66 2.37 20.38
C GLN A 150 6.42 2.11 21.67
N ALA A 151 5.73 1.96 22.81
CA ALA A 151 6.37 1.67 24.09
C ALA A 151 7.16 0.35 24.07
N LEU A 152 6.66 -0.68 23.35
CA LEU A 152 7.38 -1.92 23.13
C LEU A 152 8.68 -1.71 22.33
N LEU A 153 8.64 -0.89 21.29
CA LEU A 153 9.78 -0.55 20.44
C LEU A 153 10.82 0.30 21.20
N GLU A 154 10.38 1.25 22.00
CA GLU A 154 11.26 2.09 22.82
C GLU A 154 12.04 1.27 23.84
N ARG A 155 11.42 0.25 24.48
CA ARG A 155 12.14 -0.71 25.36
C ARG A 155 13.24 -1.47 24.59
N ALA A 156 13.03 -1.74 23.31
CA ALA A 156 14.03 -2.33 22.43
C ALA A 156 15.02 -1.29 21.84
N ARG A 157 14.97 -0.02 22.29
CA ARG A 157 15.80 1.09 21.80
C ARG A 157 15.58 1.39 20.31
N VAL A 158 14.35 1.26 19.84
CA VAL A 158 13.91 1.72 18.52
C VAL A 158 13.12 3.01 18.73
N PHE A 159 13.62 4.11 18.19
CA PHE A 159 12.92 5.39 18.22
C PHE A 159 11.96 5.48 17.04
N ILE A 160 10.71 5.87 17.30
CA ILE A 160 9.74 6.21 16.27
C ILE A 160 9.64 7.73 16.19
N VAL A 161 9.93 8.27 15.03
CA VAL A 161 9.63 9.66 14.69
C VAL A 161 8.14 9.75 14.38
N GLU A 162 7.44 10.64 15.08
CA GLU A 162 6.04 10.95 14.78
C GLU A 162 5.99 11.94 13.62
N GLY A 163 5.45 11.50 12.48
CA GLY A 163 5.37 12.30 11.26
C GLY A 163 4.73 11.54 10.11
N ASP A 164 4.28 12.30 9.12
CA ASP A 164 3.66 11.76 7.92
C ASP A 164 4.70 11.51 6.81
N VAL A 165 4.53 10.43 6.04
CA VAL A 165 5.38 10.14 4.89
C VAL A 165 5.23 11.16 3.75
N ASN A 166 4.20 12.02 3.80
CA ASN A 166 4.04 13.12 2.86
C ASN A 166 4.79 14.40 3.29
N ASP A 167 5.38 14.42 4.50
CA ASP A 167 6.24 15.53 4.91
C ASP A 167 7.63 15.38 4.26
N ALA A 168 7.80 16.00 3.10
CA ALA A 168 9.03 15.97 2.33
C ALA A 168 10.22 16.58 3.09
N ALA A 169 9.97 17.62 3.92
CA ALA A 169 11.02 18.25 4.71
C ALA A 169 11.51 17.32 5.82
N LEU A 170 10.59 16.61 6.50
CA LEU A 170 10.94 15.59 7.46
C LEU A 170 11.73 14.44 6.81
N LEU A 171 11.25 13.91 5.68
CA LEU A 171 11.97 12.83 4.99
C LEU A 171 13.38 13.27 4.58
N THR A 172 13.53 14.44 3.97
CA THR A 172 14.85 14.99 3.63
C THR A 172 15.75 15.07 4.87
N LYS A 173 15.24 15.63 5.97
CA LYS A 173 15.99 15.71 7.22
C LYS A 173 16.41 14.36 7.78
N LEU A 174 15.55 13.34 7.67
CA LEU A 174 15.89 11.98 8.13
C LEU A 174 17.03 11.36 7.31
N PHE A 175 17.00 11.53 5.97
CA PHE A 175 18.05 11.05 5.08
C PHE A 175 19.36 11.82 5.22
N ASP A 176 19.33 13.10 5.56
CA ASP A 176 20.52 13.92 5.88
C ASP A 176 21.17 13.46 7.20
N VAL A 177 20.37 13.08 8.19
CA VAL A 177 20.84 12.68 9.51
C VAL A 177 21.35 11.23 9.51
N VAL A 178 20.75 10.34 8.71
CA VAL A 178 21.04 8.90 8.70
C VAL A 178 21.23 8.39 7.28
N PRO A 179 22.39 7.81 6.95
CA PRO A 179 22.61 7.13 5.67
C PRO A 179 21.94 5.76 5.68
N PHE A 180 20.63 5.70 5.38
CA PHE A 180 19.91 4.45 5.32
C PHE A 180 20.42 3.57 4.18
N THR A 181 20.71 2.30 4.47
CA THR A 181 21.02 1.31 3.44
C THR A 181 19.76 0.74 2.83
N HIS A 182 18.69 0.67 3.63
CA HIS A 182 17.41 0.09 3.23
C HIS A 182 16.24 0.91 3.79
N VAL A 183 15.12 0.83 3.07
CA VAL A 183 13.82 1.32 3.53
C VAL A 183 12.84 0.16 3.51
N MET A 184 12.15 -0.08 4.65
CA MET A 184 11.00 -0.97 4.75
C MET A 184 9.74 -0.11 4.85
N HIS A 185 9.05 0.08 3.71
CA HIS A 185 7.87 0.93 3.66
C HIS A 185 6.59 0.14 3.91
N LEU A 186 6.10 0.23 5.15
CA LEU A 186 4.88 -0.44 5.61
C LEU A 186 3.75 0.55 5.98
N ALA A 187 4.03 1.85 5.92
CA ALA A 187 3.02 2.89 6.09
C ALA A 187 2.01 2.81 4.94
N ALA A 188 0.74 2.67 5.27
CA ALA A 188 -0.34 2.65 4.31
C ALA A 188 -1.68 2.81 5.01
N GLN A 189 -2.66 3.40 4.32
CA GLN A 189 -4.05 3.23 4.68
C GLN A 189 -4.51 1.85 4.20
N ALA A 190 -4.86 0.98 5.13
CA ALA A 190 -5.29 -0.39 4.86
C ALA A 190 -6.80 -0.58 5.07
N GLY A 191 -7.32 -1.73 4.64
CA GLY A 191 -8.74 -2.10 4.80
C GLY A 191 -9.57 -1.80 3.55
N VAL A 192 -10.12 -2.83 2.91
CA VAL A 192 -10.87 -2.67 1.65
C VAL A 192 -12.19 -1.92 1.84
N ARG A 193 -12.86 -2.11 3.00
CA ARG A 193 -14.18 -1.53 3.28
C ARG A 193 -14.14 -0.05 3.65
N TYR A 194 -13.10 0.36 4.38
CA TYR A 194 -12.96 1.75 4.82
C TYR A 194 -12.72 2.71 3.65
N ALA A 195 -12.21 2.20 2.54
CA ALA A 195 -12.02 2.97 1.31
C ALA A 195 -13.31 3.60 0.76
N MET A 196 -14.46 2.99 1.04
CA MET A 196 -15.77 3.55 0.68
C MET A 196 -16.18 4.72 1.60
N LYS A 197 -15.65 4.77 2.82
CA LYS A 197 -15.97 5.82 3.81
C LYS A 197 -15.00 7.00 3.70
N ASN A 198 -13.73 6.73 3.48
CA ASN A 198 -12.68 7.75 3.41
C ASN A 198 -11.70 7.45 2.27
N PRO A 199 -12.10 7.67 1.00
CA PRO A 199 -11.24 7.40 -0.16
C PRO A 199 -9.99 8.29 -0.20
N ALA A 200 -10.08 9.53 0.28
CA ALA A 200 -8.98 10.49 0.27
C ALA A 200 -7.76 9.97 1.06
N SER A 201 -7.97 9.28 2.20
CA SER A 201 -6.88 8.74 3.00
C SER A 201 -6.07 7.66 2.27
N TYR A 202 -6.68 6.95 1.32
CA TYR A 202 -5.98 5.95 0.49
C TYR A 202 -5.10 6.59 -0.57
N ILE A 203 -5.58 7.65 -1.20
CA ILE A 203 -4.76 8.43 -2.15
C ILE A 203 -3.60 9.09 -1.43
N HIS A 204 -3.88 9.77 -0.31
CA HIS A 204 -2.87 10.43 0.52
C HIS A 204 -1.77 9.46 0.97
N SER A 205 -2.13 8.35 1.61
CA SER A 205 -1.12 7.46 2.22
C SER A 205 -0.49 6.50 1.22
N ASN A 206 -1.29 5.90 0.30
CA ASN A 206 -0.82 4.79 -0.53
C ASN A 206 -0.22 5.25 -1.86
N VAL A 207 -0.62 6.42 -2.36
CA VAL A 207 -0.13 6.97 -3.64
C VAL A 207 0.81 8.13 -3.38
N ALA A 208 0.31 9.23 -2.81
CA ALA A 208 1.14 10.41 -2.55
C ALA A 208 2.31 10.09 -1.59
N GLY A 209 2.03 9.40 -0.47
CA GLY A 209 3.06 9.00 0.50
C GLY A 209 4.13 8.08 -0.09
N LEU A 210 3.75 7.14 -0.99
CA LEU A 210 4.72 6.30 -1.69
C LEU A 210 5.62 7.13 -2.61
N VAL A 211 5.04 8.06 -3.37
CA VAL A 211 5.79 8.97 -4.26
C VAL A 211 6.74 9.83 -3.44
N SER A 212 6.28 10.46 -2.36
CA SER A 212 7.11 11.30 -1.47
C SER A 212 8.30 10.52 -0.92
N LEU A 213 8.08 9.28 -0.50
CA LEU A 213 9.17 8.42 -0.02
C LEU A 213 10.16 8.06 -1.13
N PHE A 214 9.66 7.69 -2.33
CA PHE A 214 10.55 7.38 -3.45
C PHE A 214 11.35 8.60 -3.92
N GLU A 215 10.78 9.81 -3.87
CA GLU A 215 11.51 11.05 -4.13
C GLU A 215 12.67 11.25 -3.14
N ALA A 216 12.44 11.01 -1.84
CA ALA A 216 13.51 11.05 -0.85
C ALA A 216 14.58 9.97 -1.10
N CYS A 217 14.16 8.74 -1.38
CA CYS A 217 15.09 7.64 -1.71
C CYS A 217 15.91 7.93 -2.97
N LYS A 218 15.27 8.46 -4.01
CA LYS A 218 15.91 8.85 -5.27
C LYS A 218 17.00 9.91 -5.07
N SER A 219 16.74 10.85 -4.17
CA SER A 219 17.63 11.98 -3.91
C SER A 219 18.78 11.63 -2.96
N ALA A 220 18.66 10.55 -2.20
CA ALA A 220 19.70 10.08 -1.29
C ALA A 220 20.98 9.64 -2.00
N ASN A 221 22.13 9.79 -1.31
CA ASN A 221 23.43 9.33 -1.80
C ASN A 221 24.24 8.67 -0.67
N PRO A 222 24.46 7.33 -0.71
CA PRO A 222 23.89 6.38 -1.70
C PRO A 222 22.38 6.20 -1.58
N GLN A 223 21.73 5.83 -2.69
CA GLN A 223 20.32 5.48 -2.67
C GLN A 223 20.09 4.17 -1.91
N PRO A 224 19.11 4.09 -1.00
CA PRO A 224 18.78 2.84 -0.31
C PRO A 224 18.10 1.84 -1.26
N ALA A 225 18.14 0.56 -0.92
CA ALA A 225 17.20 -0.41 -1.47
C ALA A 225 15.85 -0.29 -0.76
N VAL A 226 14.75 -0.45 -1.49
CA VAL A 226 13.41 -0.28 -0.95
C VAL A 226 12.64 -1.60 -1.01
N VAL A 227 12.12 -2.03 0.14
CA VAL A 227 11.13 -3.11 0.25
C VAL A 227 9.82 -2.49 0.73
N TRP A 228 8.70 -2.75 0.05
CA TRP A 228 7.44 -2.08 0.38
C TRP A 228 6.24 -3.01 0.36
N ALA A 229 5.20 -2.63 1.12
CA ALA A 229 3.97 -3.38 1.26
C ALA A 229 3.04 -3.17 0.05
N SER A 230 3.03 -4.11 -0.90
CA SER A 230 1.91 -4.34 -1.79
C SER A 230 0.83 -5.17 -1.07
N SER A 231 -0.04 -5.87 -1.78
CA SER A 231 -1.14 -6.64 -1.20
C SER A 231 -1.64 -7.69 -2.17
N SER A 232 -2.09 -8.84 -1.66
CA SER A 232 -2.83 -9.82 -2.46
C SER A 232 -4.14 -9.25 -3.03
N SER A 233 -4.63 -8.12 -2.51
CA SER A 233 -5.80 -7.42 -3.07
C SER A 233 -5.61 -6.96 -4.51
N VAL A 234 -4.35 -6.83 -5.00
CA VAL A 234 -4.06 -6.49 -6.41
C VAL A 234 -4.59 -7.54 -7.39
N TYR A 235 -4.74 -8.79 -6.97
CA TYR A 235 -5.34 -9.84 -7.80
C TYR A 235 -6.82 -9.58 -8.09
N GLY A 236 -7.51 -8.84 -7.22
CA GLY A 236 -8.85 -8.33 -7.45
C GLY A 236 -9.86 -9.40 -7.82
N LEU A 237 -10.44 -9.27 -9.01
CA LEU A 237 -11.44 -10.19 -9.57
C LEU A 237 -10.83 -11.35 -10.37
N ASN A 238 -9.56 -11.65 -10.19
CA ASN A 238 -8.94 -12.83 -10.79
C ASN A 238 -9.52 -14.10 -10.15
N SER A 239 -9.99 -15.02 -10.99
CA SER A 239 -10.58 -16.30 -10.55
C SER A 239 -9.58 -17.47 -10.54
N LYS A 240 -8.40 -17.30 -11.18
CA LYS A 240 -7.35 -18.31 -11.18
C LYS A 240 -6.69 -18.39 -9.80
N VAL A 241 -6.68 -19.56 -9.19
CA VAL A 241 -6.01 -19.83 -7.90
C VAL A 241 -5.18 -21.12 -8.02
N PRO A 242 -4.05 -21.21 -7.28
CA PRO A 242 -3.45 -20.20 -6.42
C PRO A 242 -2.89 -19.01 -7.21
N PHE A 243 -2.94 -17.80 -6.62
CA PHE A 243 -2.44 -16.58 -7.23
C PHE A 243 -0.91 -16.60 -7.34
N SER A 244 -0.39 -16.39 -8.55
CA SER A 244 1.03 -16.23 -8.84
C SER A 244 1.37 -14.77 -9.14
N GLU A 245 2.61 -14.36 -8.94
CA GLU A 245 3.08 -13.00 -9.21
C GLU A 245 2.97 -12.63 -10.70
N SER A 246 2.97 -13.62 -11.60
CA SER A 246 2.75 -13.46 -13.04
C SER A 246 1.27 -13.34 -13.45
N ASP A 247 0.33 -13.55 -12.53
CA ASP A 247 -1.09 -13.46 -12.85
C ASP A 247 -1.54 -12.00 -13.03
N ARG A 248 -2.59 -11.83 -13.84
CA ARG A 248 -3.17 -10.50 -14.13
C ARG A 248 -3.68 -9.81 -12.86
N THR A 249 -3.40 -8.51 -12.77
CA THR A 249 -3.78 -7.64 -11.65
C THR A 249 -4.49 -6.37 -12.12
N ASP A 250 -5.12 -6.42 -13.28
CA ASP A 250 -5.76 -5.30 -13.99
C ASP A 250 -7.24 -5.08 -13.63
N ARG A 251 -7.81 -5.91 -12.74
CA ARG A 251 -9.23 -5.82 -12.32
C ARG A 251 -9.37 -5.70 -10.80
N PRO A 252 -8.91 -4.57 -10.19
CA PRO A 252 -8.99 -4.38 -8.75
C PRO A 252 -10.44 -4.39 -8.26
N ALA A 253 -10.72 -5.10 -7.16
CA ALA A 253 -12.06 -5.20 -6.58
C ALA A 253 -12.40 -4.02 -5.65
N SER A 254 -11.44 -3.19 -5.27
CA SER A 254 -11.61 -2.06 -4.34
C SER A 254 -10.64 -0.92 -4.64
N LEU A 255 -10.95 0.29 -4.15
CA LEU A 255 -10.01 1.41 -4.22
C LEU A 255 -8.68 1.09 -3.52
N TYR A 256 -8.70 0.39 -2.38
CA TYR A 256 -7.48 -0.09 -1.75
C TYR A 256 -6.63 -0.93 -2.70
N ALA A 257 -7.25 -1.90 -3.38
CA ALA A 257 -6.56 -2.74 -4.37
C ALA A 257 -5.99 -1.89 -5.52
N ALA A 258 -6.78 -0.93 -6.02
CA ALA A 258 -6.35 0.00 -7.07
C ALA A 258 -5.13 0.83 -6.64
N THR A 259 -5.11 1.38 -5.42
CA THR A 259 -3.95 2.15 -4.92
C THR A 259 -2.71 1.27 -4.73
N LYS A 260 -2.85 0.01 -4.33
CA LYS A 260 -1.72 -0.92 -4.23
C LYS A 260 -1.18 -1.31 -5.60
N LYS A 261 -2.07 -1.53 -6.59
CA LYS A 261 -1.65 -1.77 -7.97
C LYS A 261 -0.96 -0.54 -8.58
N ALA A 262 -1.52 0.65 -8.38
CA ALA A 262 -0.87 1.90 -8.79
C ALA A 262 0.55 2.03 -8.18
N GLY A 263 0.72 1.61 -6.91
CA GLY A 263 2.03 1.57 -6.26
C GLY A 263 3.03 0.63 -6.96
N GLU A 264 2.59 -0.51 -7.51
CA GLU A 264 3.46 -1.41 -8.28
C GLU A 264 3.94 -0.74 -9.59
N GLU A 265 3.06 -0.01 -10.30
CA GLU A 265 3.41 0.73 -11.51
C GLU A 265 4.33 1.94 -11.21
N ILE A 266 4.07 2.64 -10.12
CA ILE A 266 4.94 3.73 -9.64
C ILE A 266 6.33 3.16 -9.30
N ALA A 267 6.40 2.03 -8.60
CA ALA A 267 7.67 1.38 -8.25
C ALA A 267 8.46 0.99 -9.51
N HIS A 268 7.79 0.43 -10.52
CA HIS A 268 8.40 0.14 -11.82
C HIS A 268 8.99 1.41 -12.46
N THR A 269 8.25 2.51 -12.44
CA THR A 269 8.69 3.79 -13.01
C THR A 269 9.95 4.32 -12.31
N TYR A 270 9.97 4.31 -10.96
CA TYR A 270 11.14 4.77 -10.20
C TYR A 270 12.36 3.86 -10.36
N ASN A 271 12.16 2.56 -10.47
CA ASN A 271 13.23 1.63 -10.82
C ASN A 271 13.78 1.91 -12.23
N HIS A 272 12.89 2.09 -13.22
CA HIS A 272 13.26 2.28 -14.61
C HIS A 272 14.04 3.59 -14.83
N ILE A 273 13.55 4.70 -14.27
CA ILE A 273 14.11 6.05 -14.53
C ILE A 273 15.29 6.35 -13.61
N TYR A 274 15.18 6.01 -12.32
CA TYR A 274 16.12 6.47 -11.31
C TYR A 274 17.04 5.40 -10.73
N GLY A 275 16.87 4.14 -11.12
CA GLY A 275 17.72 3.04 -10.69
C GLY A 275 17.53 2.64 -9.22
N LEU A 276 16.38 2.90 -8.61
CA LEU A 276 16.06 2.37 -7.29
C LEU A 276 15.88 0.85 -7.35
N SER A 277 16.56 0.12 -6.47
CA SER A 277 16.28 -1.29 -6.22
C SER A 277 15.00 -1.40 -5.39
N ILE A 278 13.97 -2.05 -5.94
CA ILE A 278 12.64 -2.08 -5.32
C ILE A 278 12.11 -3.51 -5.28
N THR A 279 11.60 -3.92 -4.12
CA THR A 279 10.91 -5.19 -3.91
C THR A 279 9.52 -4.93 -3.34
N GLY A 280 8.47 -5.33 -4.04
CA GLY A 280 7.08 -5.30 -3.57
C GLY A 280 6.70 -6.61 -2.89
N LEU A 281 6.00 -6.55 -1.76
CA LEU A 281 5.53 -7.72 -1.03
C LEU A 281 4.00 -7.75 -1.05
N ARG A 282 3.40 -8.71 -1.77
CA ARG A 282 1.96 -8.96 -1.79
C ARG A 282 1.59 -9.79 -0.57
N PHE A 283 1.29 -9.11 0.54
CA PHE A 283 0.82 -9.78 1.76
C PHE A 283 -0.57 -10.36 1.56
N PHE A 284 -0.74 -11.60 2.02
CA PHE A 284 -2.04 -12.24 2.16
C PHE A 284 -2.68 -11.85 3.51
N THR A 285 -3.61 -12.64 4.05
CA THR A 285 -4.33 -12.25 5.27
C THR A 285 -3.45 -12.46 6.51
N VAL A 286 -2.70 -11.43 6.88
CA VAL A 286 -1.78 -11.48 8.03
C VAL A 286 -2.55 -11.43 9.34
N TYR A 287 -2.22 -12.33 10.27
CA TYR A 287 -2.84 -12.41 11.61
C TYR A 287 -1.81 -12.71 12.69
N GLY A 288 -2.14 -12.41 13.95
CA GLY A 288 -1.27 -12.69 15.10
C GLY A 288 -1.41 -11.67 16.23
N PRO A 289 -0.59 -11.81 17.30
CA PRO A 289 -0.53 -10.84 18.41
C PRO A 289 -0.25 -9.43 17.92
N TRP A 290 -0.76 -8.44 18.65
CA TRP A 290 -0.62 -7.03 18.24
C TRP A 290 -1.26 -6.71 16.89
N GLY A 291 -2.20 -7.54 16.41
CA GLY A 291 -2.87 -7.37 15.13
C GLY A 291 -3.78 -6.14 15.06
N ARG A 292 -4.33 -5.90 13.87
CA ARG A 292 -5.23 -4.75 13.65
C ARG A 292 -6.65 -5.07 14.09
N PRO A 293 -7.34 -4.13 14.78
CA PRO A 293 -8.71 -4.33 15.28
C PRO A 293 -9.78 -4.52 14.18
N ASP A 294 -9.54 -4.06 12.97
CA ASP A 294 -10.43 -4.16 11.80
C ASP A 294 -10.39 -5.54 11.10
N MET A 295 -9.48 -6.42 11.51
CA MET A 295 -9.36 -7.78 10.94
C MET A 295 -10.33 -8.77 11.59
N ALA A 296 -10.86 -9.70 10.79
CA ALA A 296 -11.89 -10.64 11.20
C ALA A 296 -11.55 -11.40 12.50
N TYR A 297 -10.36 -11.98 12.60
CA TYR A 297 -9.94 -12.72 13.79
C TYR A 297 -9.95 -11.85 15.07
N PHE A 298 -9.70 -10.55 14.93
CA PHE A 298 -9.64 -9.62 16.06
C PHE A 298 -11.06 -9.21 16.52
N PHE A 299 -11.87 -8.68 15.59
CA PHE A 299 -13.22 -8.25 15.99
C PHE A 299 -14.13 -9.44 16.31
N PHE A 300 -13.97 -10.60 15.68
CA PHE A 300 -14.67 -11.82 16.09
C PHE A 300 -14.33 -12.20 17.54
N THR A 301 -13.06 -12.20 17.92
CA THR A 301 -12.65 -12.47 19.31
C THR A 301 -13.32 -11.52 20.29
N LYS A 302 -13.30 -10.22 19.97
CA LYS A 302 -13.96 -9.18 20.79
C LYS A 302 -15.46 -9.41 20.90
N ASP A 303 -16.14 -9.71 19.79
CA ASP A 303 -17.59 -9.81 19.75
C ASP A 303 -18.09 -11.15 20.34
N ILE A 304 -17.35 -12.26 20.17
CA ILE A 304 -17.61 -13.54 20.84
C ILE A 304 -17.55 -13.35 22.37
N LEU A 305 -16.52 -12.72 22.90
CA LEU A 305 -16.38 -12.45 24.34
C LEU A 305 -17.48 -11.52 24.91
N ARG A 306 -18.13 -10.73 24.05
CA ARG A 306 -19.24 -9.84 24.41
C ARG A 306 -20.62 -10.42 24.13
N GLY A 307 -20.71 -11.67 23.68
CA GLY A 307 -21.96 -12.32 23.26
C GLY A 307 -22.64 -11.68 22.06
N LYS A 308 -21.92 -10.84 21.28
CA LYS A 308 -22.46 -10.20 20.09
C LYS A 308 -22.50 -11.17 18.92
N GLY A 309 -23.48 -10.95 18.02
CA GLY A 309 -23.54 -11.67 16.73
C GLY A 309 -22.35 -11.34 15.83
N ILE A 310 -21.79 -12.36 15.18
CA ILE A 310 -20.69 -12.21 14.21
C ILE A 310 -21.16 -12.61 12.81
N PRO A 311 -20.91 -11.79 11.76
CA PRO A 311 -21.33 -12.12 10.41
C PRO A 311 -20.38 -13.15 9.78
N ILE A 312 -20.96 -14.26 9.32
CA ILE A 312 -20.29 -15.25 8.49
C ILE A 312 -20.79 -15.07 7.07
N PHE A 313 -19.90 -14.64 6.18
CA PHE A 313 -20.28 -14.38 4.80
C PHE A 313 -20.36 -15.66 3.99
N GLU A 314 -21.41 -15.75 3.16
CA GLU A 314 -21.58 -16.71 2.09
C GLU A 314 -21.50 -16.02 0.73
N THR A 315 -20.98 -16.71 -0.28
CA THR A 315 -21.07 -16.24 -1.67
C THR A 315 -22.52 -16.33 -2.17
N PRO A 316 -22.91 -15.63 -3.27
CA PRO A 316 -24.27 -15.66 -3.78
C PRO A 316 -24.79 -17.07 -4.14
N ASP A 317 -23.88 -17.98 -4.49
CA ASP A 317 -24.10 -19.40 -4.81
C ASP A 317 -23.98 -20.32 -3.59
N HIS A 318 -24.06 -19.77 -2.38
CA HIS A 318 -23.89 -20.47 -1.10
C HIS A 318 -22.50 -21.13 -0.92
N GLY A 319 -21.52 -20.69 -1.68
CA GLY A 319 -20.13 -21.12 -1.54
C GLY A 319 -19.45 -20.54 -0.30
N THR A 320 -18.33 -21.13 0.05
CA THR A 320 -17.58 -20.80 1.28
C THR A 320 -16.58 -19.68 1.04
N VAL A 321 -16.62 -18.65 1.87
CA VAL A 321 -15.58 -17.61 1.91
C VAL A 321 -14.36 -18.14 2.65
N ALA A 322 -13.22 -18.20 1.97
CA ALA A 322 -11.95 -18.68 2.54
C ALA A 322 -10.80 -17.69 2.34
N ARG A 323 -9.83 -17.73 3.24
CA ARG A 323 -8.64 -16.87 3.21
C ARG A 323 -7.37 -17.68 3.43
N ASP A 324 -6.34 -17.27 2.75
CA ASP A 324 -4.96 -17.66 3.06
C ASP A 324 -4.49 -16.84 4.27
N PHE A 325 -4.61 -17.44 5.46
CA PHE A 325 -4.20 -16.82 6.72
C PHE A 325 -2.71 -17.05 6.96
N THR A 326 -1.94 -15.98 7.03
CA THR A 326 -0.49 -16.02 7.18
C THR A 326 -0.07 -15.43 8.54
N TYR A 327 0.63 -16.23 9.33
CA TYR A 327 1.02 -15.82 10.68
C TYR A 327 2.11 -14.73 10.64
N ILE A 328 2.03 -13.78 11.56
CA ILE A 328 2.90 -12.59 11.57
C ILE A 328 4.39 -12.91 11.58
N ASP A 329 4.85 -13.90 12.37
CA ASP A 329 6.28 -14.23 12.43
C ASP A 329 6.79 -14.78 11.08
N ASP A 330 5.96 -15.52 10.34
CA ASP A 330 6.32 -16.01 9.00
C ASP A 330 6.39 -14.84 8.00
N VAL A 331 5.46 -13.87 8.08
CA VAL A 331 5.53 -12.64 7.27
C VAL A 331 6.81 -11.85 7.58
N VAL A 332 7.18 -11.72 8.86
CA VAL A 332 8.41 -11.02 9.28
C VAL A 332 9.64 -11.70 8.67
N LYS A 333 9.73 -13.05 8.68
CA LYS A 333 10.83 -13.76 8.02
C LYS A 333 10.94 -13.41 6.54
N GLY A 334 9.80 -13.35 5.83
CA GLY A 334 9.75 -12.93 4.43
C GLY A 334 10.22 -11.49 4.22
N CYS A 335 9.81 -10.56 5.10
CA CYS A 335 10.28 -9.17 5.07
C CYS A 335 11.80 -9.07 5.26
N LEU A 336 12.35 -9.75 6.25
CA LEU A 336 13.80 -9.74 6.51
C LEU A 336 14.58 -10.36 5.35
N ALA A 337 14.14 -11.51 4.84
CA ALA A 337 14.78 -12.15 3.70
C ALA A 337 14.74 -11.26 2.43
N SER A 338 13.67 -10.48 2.26
CA SER A 338 13.57 -9.52 1.16
C SER A 338 14.55 -8.36 1.29
N LEU A 339 14.82 -7.89 2.51
CA LEU A 339 15.87 -6.89 2.78
C LEU A 339 17.27 -7.48 2.54
N ASP A 340 17.52 -8.69 3.03
CA ASP A 340 18.83 -9.35 2.95
C ASP A 340 19.24 -9.69 1.51
N THR A 341 18.25 -9.95 0.64
CA THR A 341 18.48 -10.28 -0.77
C THR A 341 18.26 -9.08 -1.72
N ALA A 342 17.97 -7.89 -1.17
CA ALA A 342 17.81 -6.69 -1.98
C ALA A 342 19.12 -6.29 -2.66
N GLY A 343 19.10 -6.14 -3.97
CA GLY A 343 20.22 -5.60 -4.73
C GLY A 343 20.47 -4.13 -4.38
N LYS A 344 21.65 -3.63 -4.66
CA LYS A 344 21.94 -2.21 -4.49
C LYS A 344 21.17 -1.38 -5.52
N SER A 345 20.69 -0.22 -5.13
CA SER A 345 20.25 0.80 -6.06
C SER A 345 21.42 1.31 -6.90
N THR A 346 21.15 1.63 -8.17
CA THR A 346 22.20 1.96 -9.16
C THR A 346 22.18 3.43 -9.57
N GLY A 347 21.29 4.23 -8.97
CA GLY A 347 21.18 5.65 -9.26
C GLY A 347 22.06 6.51 -8.34
N SER A 348 22.33 7.73 -8.80
CA SER A 348 23.00 8.78 -8.03
C SER A 348 22.58 10.14 -8.55
N GLY A 349 22.27 11.08 -7.65
CA GLY A 349 21.83 12.43 -8.02
C GLY A 349 20.56 12.42 -8.88
N GLY A 350 19.62 11.53 -8.62
CA GLY A 350 18.36 11.42 -9.35
C GLY A 350 18.48 10.81 -10.77
N LYS A 351 19.63 10.20 -11.13
CA LYS A 351 19.86 9.60 -12.45
C LYS A 351 20.24 8.13 -12.30
N LYS A 352 19.66 7.26 -13.12
CA LYS A 352 20.04 5.85 -13.23
C LYS A 352 21.42 5.72 -13.87
N ARG A 353 22.26 4.84 -13.31
CA ARG A 353 23.62 4.55 -13.81
C ARG A 353 23.83 3.12 -14.27
N GLY A 354 22.84 2.25 -14.06
CA GLY A 354 22.89 0.83 -14.43
C GLY A 354 21.57 0.12 -14.13
N PRO A 355 21.45 -1.18 -14.47
CA PRO A 355 20.27 -1.97 -14.14
C PRO A 355 20.09 -2.05 -12.62
N ALA A 356 18.86 -1.84 -12.14
CA ALA A 356 18.49 -2.00 -10.76
C ALA A 356 17.45 -3.13 -10.61
N GLN A 357 17.49 -3.82 -9.48
CA GLN A 357 16.57 -4.92 -9.21
C GLN A 357 15.15 -4.44 -9.03
N LEU A 358 14.20 -5.10 -9.69
CA LEU A 358 12.76 -4.94 -9.46
C LEU A 358 12.14 -6.30 -9.25
N ARG A 359 11.50 -6.53 -8.09
CA ARG A 359 10.90 -7.81 -7.73
C ARG A 359 9.54 -7.62 -7.08
N VAL A 360 8.69 -8.62 -7.21
CA VAL A 360 7.43 -8.73 -6.48
C VAL A 360 7.34 -10.15 -5.94
N PHE A 361 6.90 -10.32 -4.68
CA PHE A 361 6.73 -11.63 -4.06
C PHE A 361 5.40 -11.76 -3.32
N ASN A 362 4.78 -12.92 -3.42
CA ASN A 362 3.68 -13.32 -2.58
C ASN A 362 4.19 -13.79 -1.21
N LEU A 363 3.66 -13.21 -0.13
CA LEU A 363 3.88 -13.72 1.22
C LEU A 363 2.55 -14.22 1.80
N GLY A 364 2.26 -15.49 1.56
CA GLY A 364 1.08 -16.22 1.99
C GLY A 364 1.45 -17.53 2.69
N ASN A 365 0.46 -18.31 3.09
CA ASN A 365 0.63 -19.60 3.80
C ASN A 365 0.30 -20.84 2.96
N THR A 366 -0.14 -20.64 1.71
CA THR A 366 -0.54 -21.72 0.77
C THR A 366 -1.63 -22.68 1.28
N SER A 367 -2.32 -22.31 2.34
CA SER A 367 -3.33 -23.13 2.99
C SER A 367 -4.61 -22.33 3.26
N PRO A 368 -5.44 -22.07 2.23
CA PRO A 368 -6.67 -21.31 2.41
C PRO A 368 -7.64 -22.07 3.31
N LEU A 369 -8.22 -21.36 4.29
CA LEU A 369 -9.15 -21.93 5.24
C LEU A 369 -10.46 -21.14 5.27
N PRO A 370 -11.61 -21.85 5.38
CA PRO A 370 -12.91 -21.20 5.56
C PRO A 370 -12.95 -20.30 6.79
N VAL A 371 -13.63 -19.15 6.67
CA VAL A 371 -13.86 -18.24 7.81
C VAL A 371 -14.63 -18.95 8.92
N ALA A 372 -15.54 -19.85 8.61
CA ALA A 372 -16.25 -20.67 9.59
C ALA A 372 -15.29 -21.54 10.43
N LYS A 373 -14.19 -22.05 9.84
CA LYS A 373 -13.16 -22.83 10.54
C LYS A 373 -12.36 -21.94 11.51
N LEU A 374 -12.04 -20.70 11.09
CA LEU A 374 -11.43 -19.70 11.99
C LEU A 374 -12.30 -19.48 13.22
N VAL A 375 -13.61 -19.27 13.05
CA VAL A 375 -14.55 -19.07 14.15
C VAL A 375 -14.59 -20.29 15.07
N GLY A 376 -14.66 -21.51 14.54
CA GLY A 376 -14.63 -22.75 15.34
C GLY A 376 -13.34 -22.92 16.16
N ILE A 377 -12.20 -22.41 15.67
CA ILE A 377 -10.95 -22.39 16.45
C ILE A 377 -11.05 -21.34 17.57
N LEU A 378 -11.56 -20.13 17.30
CA LEU A 378 -11.74 -19.10 18.32
C LEU A 378 -12.69 -19.56 19.43
N GLU A 379 -13.82 -20.20 19.10
CA GLU A 379 -14.77 -20.75 20.11
C GLU A 379 -14.07 -21.72 21.07
N ARG A 380 -13.27 -22.63 20.54
CA ARG A 380 -12.51 -23.57 21.38
C ARG A 380 -11.48 -22.88 22.27
N LEU A 381 -10.75 -21.89 21.73
CA LEU A 381 -9.72 -21.17 22.48
C LEU A 381 -10.31 -20.25 23.55
N LEU A 382 -11.45 -19.61 23.26
CA LEU A 382 -12.14 -18.69 24.15
C LEU A 382 -13.07 -19.42 25.14
N LYS A 383 -13.39 -20.70 24.86
CA LYS A 383 -14.39 -21.51 25.59
C LYS A 383 -15.80 -20.85 25.61
N VAL A 384 -16.11 -20.09 24.57
CA VAL A 384 -17.38 -19.38 24.37
C VAL A 384 -17.91 -19.68 22.99
N LYS A 385 -19.18 -20.02 22.87
CA LYS A 385 -19.85 -20.22 21.57
C LYS A 385 -20.15 -18.86 20.92
N ALA A 386 -19.89 -18.76 19.63
CA ALA A 386 -20.20 -17.60 18.84
C ALA A 386 -21.68 -17.59 18.45
N ASN A 387 -22.32 -16.43 18.56
CA ASN A 387 -23.60 -16.17 17.93
C ASN A 387 -23.35 -15.89 16.43
N ARG A 388 -23.46 -16.94 15.60
CA ARG A 388 -23.12 -16.86 14.16
C ARG A 388 -24.32 -16.41 13.36
N MET A 389 -24.18 -15.33 12.61
CA MET A 389 -25.16 -14.81 11.66
C MET A 389 -24.65 -15.06 10.24
N VAL A 390 -25.28 -15.98 9.52
CA VAL A 390 -24.97 -16.23 8.12
C VAL A 390 -25.59 -15.13 7.28
N VAL A 391 -24.78 -14.44 6.49
CA VAL A 391 -25.22 -13.30 5.66
C VAL A 391 -24.58 -13.39 4.28
N LYS A 392 -25.32 -12.95 3.25
CA LYS A 392 -24.78 -12.86 1.89
C LYS A 392 -23.60 -11.87 1.86
N MET A 393 -22.55 -12.24 1.16
CA MET A 393 -21.37 -11.41 1.01
C MET A 393 -21.74 -10.09 0.30
N PRO A 394 -21.52 -8.94 0.94
CA PRO A 394 -21.83 -7.65 0.32
C PRO A 394 -20.82 -7.30 -0.78
N ARG A 395 -21.27 -6.55 -1.79
CA ARG A 395 -20.40 -5.99 -2.83
C ARG A 395 -19.65 -4.75 -2.30
N ASN A 396 -18.65 -4.96 -1.45
CA ASN A 396 -17.92 -3.92 -0.72
C ASN A 396 -16.39 -3.97 -0.95
N GLY A 397 -15.96 -4.61 -2.02
CA GLY A 397 -14.54 -4.77 -2.35
C GLY A 397 -13.85 -5.99 -1.74
N ASP A 398 -14.55 -6.78 -0.91
CA ASP A 398 -14.05 -8.07 -0.48
C ASP A 398 -14.14 -9.11 -1.63
N VAL A 399 -13.21 -10.07 -1.62
CA VAL A 399 -13.20 -11.20 -2.55
C VAL A 399 -13.57 -12.49 -1.80
N PRO A 400 -14.21 -13.47 -2.45
CA PRO A 400 -14.65 -14.69 -1.77
C PRO A 400 -13.50 -15.60 -1.35
N PHE A 401 -12.40 -15.61 -2.11
CA PHE A 401 -11.33 -16.58 -1.92
C PHE A 401 -9.96 -15.95 -2.14
N THR A 402 -8.95 -16.35 -1.34
CA THR A 402 -7.55 -16.03 -1.56
C THR A 402 -6.67 -17.24 -1.29
N HIS A 403 -5.71 -17.51 -2.18
CA HIS A 403 -4.75 -18.61 -2.08
C HIS A 403 -3.44 -18.20 -2.74
N ALA A 404 -2.34 -18.23 -1.99
CA ALA A 404 -1.02 -17.85 -2.48
C ALA A 404 -0.30 -19.01 -3.17
N ASN A 405 0.29 -18.75 -4.33
CA ASN A 405 1.46 -19.47 -4.79
C ASN A 405 2.70 -18.71 -4.29
N ILE A 406 3.53 -19.36 -3.50
CA ILE A 406 4.75 -18.78 -2.91
C ILE A 406 6.03 -19.38 -3.52
N SER A 407 5.94 -20.08 -4.63
CA SER A 407 7.08 -20.79 -5.23
C SER A 407 8.24 -19.85 -5.55
N LEU A 408 7.94 -18.64 -6.01
CA LEU A 408 8.95 -17.64 -6.30
C LEU A 408 9.63 -17.14 -5.01
N ALA A 409 8.86 -16.80 -3.98
CA ALA A 409 9.39 -16.37 -2.68
C ALA A 409 10.18 -17.52 -2.00
N ALA A 410 9.74 -18.77 -2.12
CA ALA A 410 10.48 -19.91 -1.61
C ALA A 410 11.84 -20.06 -2.31
N LYS A 411 11.87 -19.92 -3.63
CA LYS A 411 13.10 -20.04 -4.45
C LYS A 411 14.10 -18.91 -4.16
N GLU A 412 13.63 -17.66 -4.16
CA GLU A 412 14.53 -16.50 -4.14
C GLU A 412 14.81 -15.97 -2.73
N LEU A 413 13.89 -16.16 -1.78
CA LEU A 413 13.99 -15.67 -0.41
C LEU A 413 14.19 -16.79 0.60
N GLY A 414 14.06 -18.06 0.22
CA GLY A 414 13.97 -19.18 1.16
C GLY A 414 12.70 -19.11 2.04
N TYR A 415 11.65 -18.39 1.58
CA TYR A 415 10.44 -18.19 2.34
C TYR A 415 9.66 -19.49 2.53
N LYS A 416 9.46 -19.86 3.79
CA LYS A 416 8.73 -21.06 4.19
C LYS A 416 7.85 -20.73 5.40
N PRO A 417 6.54 -20.52 5.22
CA PRO A 417 5.61 -20.38 6.32
C PRO A 417 5.50 -21.71 7.08
N THR A 418 5.50 -21.66 8.40
CA THR A 418 5.53 -22.85 9.27
C THR A 418 4.42 -22.88 10.30
N THR A 419 3.66 -21.80 10.44
CA THR A 419 2.67 -21.65 11.50
C THR A 419 1.27 -21.92 10.96
N ASP A 420 0.63 -22.99 11.44
CA ASP A 420 -0.78 -23.27 11.15
C ASP A 420 -1.72 -22.28 11.86
N LEU A 421 -2.97 -22.20 11.36
CA LEU A 421 -3.95 -21.24 11.86
C LEU A 421 -4.29 -21.45 13.35
N ALA A 422 -4.40 -22.68 13.83
CA ALA A 422 -4.77 -22.96 15.20
C ALA A 422 -3.65 -22.54 16.18
N THR A 423 -2.42 -22.86 15.85
CA THR A 423 -1.22 -22.44 16.62
C THR A 423 -1.09 -20.93 16.67
N GLY A 424 -1.23 -20.26 15.54
CA GLY A 424 -1.14 -18.79 15.49
C GLY A 424 -2.27 -18.09 16.23
N LEU A 425 -3.52 -18.59 16.11
CA LEU A 425 -4.68 -18.07 16.87
C LEU A 425 -4.55 -18.31 18.37
N LYS A 426 -3.96 -19.42 18.81
CA LYS A 426 -3.67 -19.67 20.25
C LYS A 426 -2.75 -18.57 20.79
N LYS A 427 -1.67 -18.21 20.06
CA LYS A 427 -0.78 -17.12 20.45
C LYS A 427 -1.50 -15.77 20.46
N PHE A 428 -2.33 -15.49 19.45
CA PHE A 428 -3.14 -14.28 19.37
C PHE A 428 -4.12 -14.16 20.53
N VAL A 429 -4.92 -15.20 20.83
CA VAL A 429 -5.91 -15.19 21.92
C VAL A 429 -5.22 -14.99 23.27
N LYS A 430 -4.08 -15.68 23.52
CA LYS A 430 -3.29 -15.47 24.75
C LYS A 430 -2.87 -14.00 24.90
N TRP A 431 -2.35 -13.39 23.84
CA TRP A 431 -2.00 -11.96 23.84
C TRP A 431 -3.24 -11.07 24.05
N TYR A 432 -4.34 -11.36 23.34
CA TYR A 432 -5.56 -10.55 23.40
C TYR A 432 -6.12 -10.49 24.80
N LEU A 433 -6.29 -11.63 25.46
CA LEU A 433 -6.77 -11.71 26.82
C LEU A 433 -5.82 -11.00 27.80
N SER A 434 -4.51 -11.24 27.72
CA SER A 434 -3.53 -10.57 28.56
C SER A 434 -3.55 -9.04 28.38
N TYR A 435 -3.65 -8.55 27.16
CA TYR A 435 -3.60 -7.11 26.86
C TYR A 435 -4.89 -6.38 27.31
N TYR A 436 -6.07 -6.96 27.05
CA TYR A 436 -7.34 -6.31 27.35
C TYR A 436 -7.89 -6.61 28.75
N ASP A 437 -7.48 -7.70 29.41
CA ASP A 437 -7.88 -7.98 30.80
C ASP A 437 -7.01 -7.25 31.84
N SER A 438 -5.74 -7.01 31.54
CA SER A 438 -4.88 -6.19 32.40
C SER A 438 -5.35 -4.73 32.51
N GLY A 439 -6.00 -4.20 31.46
CA GLY A 439 -6.60 -2.87 31.46
C GLY A 439 -7.84 -2.74 32.40
N LYS A 440 -8.51 -3.84 32.70
CA LYS A 440 -9.65 -3.85 33.65
C LYS A 440 -9.23 -3.85 35.12
N ARG A 441 -7.98 -4.30 35.40
CA ARG A 441 -7.46 -4.35 36.79
C ARG A 441 -6.81 -3.04 37.25
N SER A 442 -6.56 -2.09 36.36
CA SER A 442 -5.98 -0.78 36.68
C SER A 442 -7.01 0.35 36.80
N SER A 443 -8.29 0.06 36.56
CA SER A 443 -9.41 1.01 36.65
C SER A 443 -10.48 0.61 37.66
N GLY A 444 -10.13 -0.28 38.61
CA GLY A 444 -10.94 -0.67 39.75
C GLY A 444 -10.30 -0.27 41.08
#